data_9d3aa078e9e68d809b2baaa188fbe081
#
_entry.id   9d3aa078e9e68d809b2baaa188fbe081
#
_cell.length_a   1.000
_cell.length_b   1.000
_cell.length_c   1.000
_cell.angle_alpha   90.00
_cell.angle_beta   90.00
_cell.angle_gamma   90.00
#
_symmetry.space_group_name_H-M   'P 1'
#
loop_
_entity.id
_entity.type
_entity.pdbx_description
1 polymer ?
#
loop_
_entity_poly.entity_id
_entity_poly.type
_entity_poly.pdbx_seq_one_letter_code
_entity_poly.pdbx_strand_id
1 'polypeptide(L)'
;ASSAPAAPAAAPTDLVPSTFLHYTYPQHVVANANLNKQALNSVAVPSRAQMQQMVADTAVSMGVDPALAQAFALQESGFDQRAVSPANAIGTMQVIPSSGEWASDLVGRQLNLLDPQDNVTAGVAIIRSLIRTSPSLEVAIASYYQGQYSVTTQGMYPDTQAYVASVLAHRSGF
;
A
#
# COMPACT_ATOMS: atom_id res chain seq x y z
N ALA A 1 24.00 15.63 -21.22
CA ALA A 1 23.63 15.15 -21.03
C ALA A 1 23.46 15.02 -21.11
N SER A 2 24.07 14.91 -20.99
CA SER A 2 23.88 14.32 -20.81
C SER A 2 23.93 14.02 -20.82
N SER A 3 24.33 13.99 -20.64
CA SER A 3 24.33 13.28 -20.44
C SER A 3 24.39 12.83 -20.33
N ALA A 4 24.84 12.91 -20.10
CA ALA A 4 24.77 12.15 -19.73
C ALA A 4 24.82 11.89 -19.44
N PRO A 5 25.03 11.96 -19.22
CA PRO A 5 24.97 11.29 -18.81
C PRO A 5 24.86 10.89 -18.45
N ALA A 6 25.08 10.84 -18.15
CA ALA A 6 24.88 10.14 -17.75
C ALA A 6 24.69 9.76 -17.26
N ALA A 7 24.98 9.84 -16.96
CA ALA A 7 24.71 9.21 -16.51
C ALA A 7 24.57 9.03 -15.89
N PRO A 8 24.82 9.18 -15.62
CA PRO A 8 24.67 8.61 -14.97
C PRO A 8 24.01 8.16 -14.58
N ALA A 9 24.11 8.25 -14.29
CA ALA A 9 23.40 7.81 -13.79
C ALA A 9 22.59 7.19 -13.63
N ALA A 10 22.59 7.23 -13.72
CA ALA A 10 21.84 6.26 -13.61
C ALA A 10 21.33 5.71 -12.42
N ALA A 11 21.91 5.43 -11.64
CA ALA A 11 21.64 4.82 -10.40
C ALA A 11 20.23 4.92 -9.86
N PRO A 12 19.52 6.05 -10.00
CA PRO A 12 18.17 6.16 -9.45
C PRO A 12 17.20 5.12 -9.97
N THR A 13 17.46 4.53 -11.11
CA THR A 13 16.56 3.55 -11.70
C THR A 13 16.52 2.24 -10.93
N ASP A 14 17.47 2.01 -10.02
CA ASP A 14 17.58 0.76 -9.27
C ASP A 14 17.04 0.83 -7.85
N LEU A 15 16.30 1.91 -7.50
CA LEU A 15 15.74 2.10 -6.16
C LEU A 15 14.68 1.06 -5.82
N VAL A 16 13.96 0.57 -6.84
CA VAL A 16 12.95 -0.46 -6.68
C VAL A 16 13.37 -1.66 -7.52
N PRO A 17 13.45 -2.87 -6.94
CA PRO A 17 13.81 -4.05 -7.71
C PRO A 17 12.73 -4.39 -8.73
N SER A 18 13.10 -5.10 -9.79
CA SER A 18 12.17 -5.52 -10.83
C SER A 18 11.38 -6.77 -10.46
N THR A 19 11.79 -7.48 -9.42
CA THR A 19 11.15 -8.73 -8.99
C THR A 19 10.73 -8.64 -7.53
N PHE A 20 9.63 -9.31 -7.21
CA PHE A 20 9.18 -9.49 -5.85
C PHE A 20 8.62 -10.90 -5.69
N LEU A 21 9.16 -11.67 -4.75
CA LEU A 21 8.84 -13.09 -4.60
C LEU A 21 9.13 -13.83 -5.93
N HIS A 22 8.09 -14.37 -6.56
CA HIS A 22 8.21 -15.14 -7.80
C HIS A 22 7.90 -14.32 -9.05
N TYR A 23 7.58 -13.04 -8.89
CA TYR A 23 7.08 -12.21 -9.98
C TYR A 23 8.16 -11.26 -10.48
N THR A 24 8.28 -11.15 -11.80
CA THR A 24 9.01 -10.06 -12.47
C THR A 24 7.96 -9.13 -13.05
N TYR A 25 7.98 -7.88 -12.61
CA TYR A 25 6.98 -6.91 -13.03
C TYR A 25 7.36 -6.26 -14.36
N PRO A 26 6.35 -5.83 -15.16
CA PRO A 26 6.62 -5.12 -16.41
C PRO A 26 7.49 -3.90 -16.20
N GLN A 27 8.35 -3.60 -17.18
CA GLN A 27 9.30 -2.50 -17.07
C GLN A 27 8.62 -1.15 -16.84
N HIS A 28 7.47 -0.90 -17.47
CA HIS A 28 6.75 0.38 -17.29
C HIS A 28 6.22 0.53 -15.87
N VAL A 29 5.81 -0.55 -15.23
CA VAL A 29 5.34 -0.53 -13.83
C VAL A 29 6.53 -0.25 -12.91
N VAL A 30 7.64 -0.93 -13.11
CA VAL A 30 8.85 -0.72 -12.31
C VAL A 30 9.41 0.69 -12.51
N ALA A 31 9.36 1.21 -13.73
CA ALA A 31 9.80 2.58 -14.02
C ALA A 31 8.96 3.60 -13.24
N ASN A 32 7.64 3.43 -13.24
CA ASN A 32 6.74 4.30 -12.46
C ASN A 32 7.00 4.17 -10.96
N ALA A 33 7.25 2.96 -10.47
CA ALA A 33 7.59 2.73 -9.08
C ALA A 33 8.89 3.46 -8.71
N ASN A 34 9.91 3.42 -9.57
CA ASN A 34 11.16 4.14 -9.36
C ASN A 34 10.94 5.65 -9.31
N LEU A 35 10.11 6.21 -10.20
CA LEU A 35 9.78 7.63 -10.20
C LEU A 35 9.11 8.04 -8.88
N ASN A 36 8.16 7.24 -8.41
CA ASN A 36 7.48 7.50 -7.14
C ASN A 36 8.44 7.37 -5.95
N LYS A 37 9.34 6.40 -5.98
CA LYS A 37 10.35 6.24 -4.93
C LYS A 37 11.29 7.44 -4.89
N GLN A 38 11.73 7.93 -6.03
CA GLN A 38 12.55 9.14 -6.11
C GLN A 38 11.81 10.34 -5.55
N ALA A 39 10.53 10.50 -5.90
CA ALA A 39 9.72 11.60 -5.39
C ALA A 39 9.60 11.56 -3.88
N LEU A 40 9.33 10.38 -3.30
CA LEU A 40 9.22 10.22 -1.85
C LEU A 40 10.55 10.42 -1.14
N ASN A 41 11.67 10.05 -1.75
CA ASN A 41 12.99 10.26 -1.17
C ASN A 41 13.40 11.74 -1.19
N SER A 42 12.78 12.55 -2.06
CA SER A 42 13.14 13.96 -2.22
C SER A 42 12.38 14.91 -1.31
N VAL A 43 11.43 14.41 -0.54
CA VAL A 43 10.59 15.23 0.36
C VAL A 43 10.67 14.71 1.79
N ALA A 44 10.37 15.59 2.74
CA ALA A 44 10.23 15.19 4.14
C ALA A 44 8.92 14.38 4.28
N VAL A 45 8.98 13.30 5.04
CA VAL A 45 7.80 12.50 5.38
C VAL A 45 7.70 12.36 6.90
N PRO A 46 6.50 12.13 7.44
CA PRO A 46 6.35 11.86 8.87
C PRO A 46 7.15 10.64 9.31
N SER A 47 7.50 10.59 10.58
CA SER A 47 8.15 9.42 11.16
C SER A 47 7.20 8.23 11.17
N ARG A 48 7.75 7.02 11.40
CA ARG A 48 6.92 5.81 11.53
C ARG A 48 5.91 5.96 12.67
N ALA A 49 6.30 6.53 13.79
CA ALA A 49 5.39 6.76 14.91
C ALA A 49 4.26 7.73 14.55
N GLN A 50 4.58 8.79 13.80
CA GLN A 50 3.59 9.75 13.31
C GLN A 50 2.64 9.10 12.31
N MET A 51 3.16 8.27 11.41
CA MET A 51 2.31 7.54 10.46
C MET A 51 1.39 6.56 11.18
N GLN A 52 1.89 5.84 12.19
CA GLN A 52 1.07 4.94 13.00
C GLN A 52 -0.10 5.68 13.64
N GLN A 53 0.16 6.85 14.23
CA GLN A 53 -0.89 7.67 14.84
C GLN A 53 -1.90 8.16 13.80
N MET A 54 -1.41 8.58 12.63
CA MET A 54 -2.27 9.01 11.52
C MET A 54 -3.19 7.89 11.06
N VAL A 55 -2.68 6.67 10.96
CA VAL A 55 -3.49 5.50 10.60
C VAL A 55 -4.59 5.27 11.64
N ALA A 56 -4.24 5.29 12.92
CA ALA A 56 -5.21 5.08 13.99
C ALA A 56 -6.30 6.16 13.98
N ASP A 57 -5.91 7.43 13.86
CA ASP A 57 -6.85 8.55 13.88
C ASP A 57 -7.78 8.53 12.67
N THR A 58 -7.24 8.22 11.49
CA THR A 58 -8.02 8.14 10.26
C THR A 58 -9.01 6.98 10.33
N ALA A 59 -8.59 5.84 10.85
CA ALA A 59 -9.48 4.69 11.03
C ALA A 59 -10.66 5.03 11.93
N VAL A 60 -10.41 5.68 13.07
CA VAL A 60 -11.48 6.11 13.98
C VAL A 60 -12.44 7.03 13.25
N SER A 61 -11.95 8.04 12.55
CA SER A 61 -12.79 9.00 11.84
C SER A 61 -13.62 8.37 10.72
N MET A 62 -13.15 7.29 10.15
CA MET A 62 -13.82 6.59 9.04
C MET A 62 -14.61 5.35 9.48
N GLY A 63 -14.67 5.07 10.79
CA GLY A 63 -15.45 3.96 11.32
C GLY A 63 -14.83 2.59 11.10
N VAL A 64 -13.50 2.52 11.01
CA VAL A 64 -12.75 1.27 10.89
C VAL A 64 -12.03 1.00 12.22
N ASP A 65 -11.94 -0.26 12.62
CA ASP A 65 -11.18 -0.68 13.79
C ASP A 65 -9.74 -0.17 13.70
N PRO A 66 -9.28 0.74 14.58
CA PRO A 66 -7.94 1.28 14.50
C PRO A 66 -6.85 0.22 14.69
N ALA A 67 -7.07 -0.82 15.47
CA ALA A 67 -6.12 -1.91 15.61
C ALA A 67 -5.95 -2.67 14.29
N LEU A 68 -7.04 -2.89 13.58
CA LEU A 68 -7.00 -3.54 12.27
C LEU A 68 -6.27 -2.69 11.23
N ALA A 69 -6.60 -1.41 11.14
CA ALA A 69 -5.94 -0.51 10.18
C ALA A 69 -4.44 -0.42 10.44
N GLN A 70 -4.03 -0.33 11.70
CA GLN A 70 -2.62 -0.33 12.08
C GLN A 70 -1.94 -1.66 11.72
N ALA A 71 -2.65 -2.78 11.88
CA ALA A 71 -2.13 -4.10 11.51
C ALA A 71 -1.84 -4.18 10.00
N PHE A 72 -2.74 -3.65 9.17
CA PHE A 72 -2.49 -3.55 7.72
C PHE A 72 -1.25 -2.72 7.42
N ALA A 73 -1.15 -1.53 8.00
CA ALA A 73 -0.03 -0.63 7.74
C ALA A 73 1.31 -1.24 8.19
N LEU A 74 1.31 -1.92 9.32
CA LEU A 74 2.50 -2.61 9.82
C LEU A 74 2.92 -3.72 8.86
N GLN A 75 1.97 -4.53 8.39
CA GLN A 75 2.25 -5.62 7.45
C GLN A 75 2.73 -5.10 6.11
N GLU A 76 2.12 -4.02 5.61
CA GLU A 76 2.42 -3.51 4.27
C GLU A 76 3.78 -2.81 4.20
N SER A 77 4.10 -1.96 5.15
CA SER A 77 5.28 -1.10 5.07
C SER A 77 6.02 -0.89 6.37
N GLY A 78 5.51 -1.40 7.51
CA GLY A 78 6.03 -1.04 8.81
C GLY A 78 5.89 0.45 9.10
N PHE A 79 4.83 1.08 8.62
CA PHE A 79 4.57 2.53 8.73
C PHE A 79 5.59 3.40 7.98
N ASP A 80 6.22 2.87 6.95
CA ASP A 80 7.21 3.62 6.16
C ASP A 80 6.52 4.29 4.97
N GLN A 81 6.32 5.62 5.07
CA GLN A 81 5.67 6.38 4.01
C GLN A 81 6.51 6.44 2.74
N ARG A 82 7.82 6.18 2.80
CA ARG A 82 8.69 6.13 1.61
C ARG A 82 8.69 4.79 0.90
N ALA A 83 8.02 3.78 1.42
CA ALA A 83 8.01 2.45 0.80
C ALA A 83 7.31 2.46 -0.55
N VAL A 84 7.95 1.86 -1.56
CA VAL A 84 7.36 1.64 -2.89
C VAL A 84 7.78 0.26 -3.36
N SER A 85 6.80 -0.56 -3.73
CA SER A 85 7.05 -1.92 -4.22
C SER A 85 7.31 -1.94 -5.74
N PRO A 86 7.85 -3.04 -6.28
CA PRO A 86 7.99 -3.20 -7.74
C PRO A 86 6.66 -3.13 -8.49
N ALA A 87 5.56 -3.45 -7.84
CA ALA A 87 4.20 -3.35 -8.40
C ALA A 87 3.66 -1.92 -8.37
N ASN A 88 4.48 -0.95 -7.93
CA ASN A 88 4.10 0.43 -7.73
C ASN A 88 3.04 0.61 -6.63
N ALA A 89 3.10 -0.22 -5.60
CA ALA A 89 2.36 0.01 -4.37
C ALA A 89 3.09 1.06 -3.54
N ILE A 90 2.38 2.11 -3.14
CA ILE A 90 2.97 3.36 -2.64
C ILE A 90 2.64 3.56 -1.17
N GLY A 91 3.66 3.94 -0.41
CA GLY A 91 3.53 4.53 0.91
C GLY A 91 3.14 3.57 2.02
N THR A 92 2.69 4.15 3.12
CA THR A 92 2.35 3.44 4.35
C THR A 92 1.34 2.31 4.13
N MET A 93 0.34 2.54 3.28
CA MET A 93 -0.73 1.57 3.03
C MET A 93 -0.49 0.73 1.78
N GLN A 94 0.58 0.98 1.04
CA GLN A 94 0.96 0.24 -0.16
C GLN A 94 -0.18 0.16 -1.18
N VAL A 95 -0.67 1.33 -1.58
CA VAL A 95 -1.78 1.46 -2.53
C VAL A 95 -1.23 1.65 -3.94
N ILE A 96 -1.68 0.84 -4.88
CA ILE A 96 -1.31 1.03 -6.29
C ILE A 96 -2.22 2.09 -6.93
N PRO A 97 -1.78 2.76 -8.03
CA PRO A 97 -2.54 3.87 -8.62
C PRO A 97 -3.98 3.56 -8.97
N SER A 98 -4.28 2.40 -9.55
CA SER A 98 -5.66 2.03 -9.88
C SER A 98 -6.54 1.89 -8.64
N SER A 99 -6.00 1.36 -7.56
CA SER A 99 -6.71 1.29 -6.27
C SER A 99 -6.87 2.68 -5.65
N GLY A 100 -5.91 3.57 -5.87
CA GLY A 100 -6.00 4.97 -5.47
C GLY A 100 -7.14 5.71 -6.15
N GLU A 101 -7.37 5.41 -7.44
CA GLU A 101 -8.51 5.97 -8.17
C GLU A 101 -9.83 5.46 -7.60
N TRP A 102 -9.93 4.16 -7.32
CA TRP A 102 -11.09 3.59 -6.67
C TRP A 102 -11.33 4.22 -5.29
N ALA A 103 -10.28 4.36 -4.49
CA ALA A 103 -10.38 5.01 -3.18
C ALA A 103 -10.85 6.46 -3.31
N SER A 104 -10.38 7.19 -4.33
CA SER A 104 -10.81 8.55 -4.61
C SER A 104 -12.32 8.61 -4.86
N ASP A 105 -12.85 7.65 -5.63
CA ASP A 105 -14.28 7.53 -5.87
C ASP A 105 -15.03 7.22 -4.56
N LEU A 106 -14.49 6.35 -3.72
CA LEU A 106 -15.11 5.98 -2.45
C LEU A 106 -15.27 7.17 -1.50
N VAL A 107 -14.30 8.08 -1.48
CA VAL A 107 -14.33 9.23 -0.57
C VAL A 107 -14.85 10.52 -1.21
N GLY A 108 -15.04 10.51 -2.54
CA GLY A 108 -15.61 11.65 -3.26
C GLY A 108 -14.65 12.80 -3.51
N ARG A 109 -13.32 12.55 -3.48
CA ARG A 109 -12.31 13.55 -3.84
C ARG A 109 -11.05 12.87 -4.38
N GLN A 110 -10.28 13.60 -5.18
CA GLN A 110 -9.02 13.08 -5.70
C GLN A 110 -7.99 12.94 -4.57
N LEU A 111 -7.40 11.75 -4.47
CA LEU A 111 -6.35 11.44 -3.50
C LEU A 111 -5.00 11.37 -4.20
N ASN A 112 -3.98 11.98 -3.58
CA ASN A 112 -2.60 11.89 -4.02
C ASN A 112 -1.87 10.87 -3.14
N LEU A 113 -1.53 9.71 -3.69
CA LEU A 113 -0.92 8.62 -2.93
C LEU A 113 0.46 8.96 -2.36
N LEU A 114 1.12 9.99 -2.90
CA LEU A 114 2.40 10.46 -2.37
C LEU A 114 2.25 11.34 -1.14
N ASP A 115 1.04 11.89 -0.93
CA ASP A 115 0.74 12.65 0.27
C ASP A 115 0.44 11.71 1.44
N PRO A 116 1.08 11.87 2.61
CA PRO A 116 0.90 10.93 3.72
C PRO A 116 -0.55 10.74 4.15
N GLN A 117 -1.31 11.83 4.36
CA GLN A 117 -2.69 11.73 4.80
C GLN A 117 -3.59 11.10 3.72
N ASP A 118 -3.39 11.49 2.46
CA ASP A 118 -4.16 10.91 1.37
C ASP A 118 -3.87 9.42 1.19
N ASN A 119 -2.62 9.01 1.38
CA ASN A 119 -2.23 7.60 1.32
C ASN A 119 -2.98 6.78 2.39
N VAL A 120 -2.98 7.27 3.61
CA VAL A 120 -3.67 6.61 4.72
C VAL A 120 -5.18 6.58 4.48
N THR A 121 -5.76 7.70 4.04
CA THR A 121 -7.18 7.78 3.72
C THR A 121 -7.56 6.77 2.63
N ALA A 122 -6.74 6.64 1.60
CA ALA A 122 -6.97 5.68 0.53
C ALA A 122 -7.00 4.24 1.07
N GLY A 123 -5.99 3.86 1.85
CA GLY A 123 -5.93 2.51 2.43
C GLY A 123 -7.10 2.21 3.34
N VAL A 124 -7.45 3.13 4.22
CA VAL A 124 -8.57 2.96 5.16
C VAL A 124 -9.91 2.88 4.43
N ALA A 125 -10.10 3.69 3.38
CA ALA A 125 -11.32 3.63 2.56
C ALA A 125 -11.47 2.27 1.87
N ILE A 126 -10.38 1.73 1.34
CA ILE A 126 -10.36 0.41 0.72
C ILE A 126 -10.69 -0.67 1.75
N ILE A 127 -10.06 -0.64 2.91
CA ILE A 127 -10.33 -1.60 3.99
C ILE A 127 -11.81 -1.55 4.36
N ARG A 128 -12.36 -0.36 4.55
CA ARG A 128 -13.77 -0.18 4.90
C ARG A 128 -14.70 -0.80 3.85
N SER A 129 -14.42 -0.54 2.58
CA SER A 129 -15.20 -1.11 1.48
C SER A 129 -15.11 -2.63 1.44
N LEU A 130 -13.92 -3.19 1.61
CA LEU A 130 -13.71 -4.63 1.60
C LEU A 130 -14.43 -5.32 2.76
N ILE A 131 -14.42 -4.72 3.94
CA ILE A 131 -15.16 -5.25 5.09
C ILE A 131 -16.65 -5.30 4.78
N ARG A 132 -17.19 -4.25 4.17
CA ARG A 132 -18.61 -4.15 3.84
C ARG A 132 -19.05 -5.15 2.78
N THR A 133 -18.16 -5.52 1.87
CA THR A 133 -18.50 -6.31 0.69
C THR A 133 -17.96 -7.74 0.73
N SER A 134 -17.32 -8.15 1.82
CA SER A 134 -16.77 -9.48 1.98
C SER A 134 -17.59 -10.29 2.99
N PRO A 135 -17.66 -11.63 2.83
CA PRO A 135 -18.45 -12.46 3.72
C PRO A 135 -17.84 -12.66 5.11
N SER A 136 -16.53 -12.37 5.27
CA SER A 136 -15.82 -12.50 6.54
C SER A 136 -14.68 -11.50 6.62
N LEU A 137 -14.16 -11.28 7.83
CA LEU A 137 -12.99 -10.44 8.04
C LEU A 137 -11.77 -11.01 7.31
N GLU A 138 -11.57 -12.31 7.37
CA GLU A 138 -10.46 -13.00 6.72
C GLU A 138 -10.48 -12.78 5.21
N VAL A 139 -11.65 -12.86 4.59
CA VAL A 139 -11.80 -12.59 3.14
C VAL A 139 -11.52 -11.12 2.84
N ALA A 140 -11.95 -10.21 3.70
CA ALA A 140 -11.64 -8.79 3.52
C ALA A 140 -10.13 -8.54 3.56
N ILE A 141 -9.43 -9.12 4.52
CA ILE A 141 -7.98 -8.99 4.64
C ILE A 141 -7.29 -9.61 3.42
N ALA A 142 -7.69 -10.81 3.04
CA ALA A 142 -7.15 -11.49 1.85
C ALA A 142 -7.33 -10.66 0.59
N SER A 143 -8.47 -9.99 0.47
CA SER A 143 -8.81 -9.18 -0.70
C SER A 143 -7.93 -7.95 -0.84
N TYR A 144 -7.47 -7.38 0.25
CA TYR A 144 -6.53 -6.27 0.21
C TYR A 144 -5.20 -6.68 -0.45
N TYR A 145 -4.77 -7.90 -0.23
CA TYR A 145 -3.52 -8.44 -0.74
C TYR A 145 -3.67 -9.06 -2.14
N GLN A 146 -4.65 -9.95 -2.30
CA GLN A 146 -4.79 -10.76 -3.51
C GLN A 146 -5.77 -10.15 -4.52
N GLY A 147 -6.65 -9.24 -4.09
CA GLY A 147 -7.75 -8.72 -4.89
C GLY A 147 -9.04 -9.49 -4.64
N GLN A 148 -10.14 -8.77 -4.46
CA GLN A 148 -11.42 -9.38 -4.08
C GLN A 148 -11.94 -10.37 -5.12
N TYR A 149 -11.82 -10.02 -6.41
CA TYR A 149 -12.27 -10.91 -7.49
C TYR A 149 -11.51 -12.24 -7.46
N SER A 150 -10.19 -12.18 -7.31
CA SER A 150 -9.35 -13.38 -7.26
C SER A 150 -9.67 -14.25 -6.05
N VAL A 151 -9.82 -13.66 -4.87
CA VAL A 151 -10.18 -14.40 -3.66
C VAL A 151 -11.55 -15.08 -3.82
N THR A 152 -12.51 -14.35 -4.38
CA THR A 152 -13.88 -14.86 -4.56
C THR A 152 -13.94 -16.00 -5.56
N THR A 153 -13.17 -15.92 -6.64
CA THR A 153 -13.25 -16.90 -7.73
C THR A 153 -12.29 -18.08 -7.57
N GLN A 154 -11.14 -17.87 -6.92
CA GLN A 154 -10.07 -18.87 -6.86
C GLN A 154 -9.69 -19.27 -5.43
N GLY A 155 -10.23 -18.59 -4.42
CA GLY A 155 -9.84 -18.82 -3.04
C GLY A 155 -8.51 -18.17 -2.70
N MET A 156 -8.07 -18.32 -1.46
CA MET A 156 -6.82 -17.73 -0.98
C MET A 156 -5.63 -18.59 -1.39
N TYR A 157 -4.63 -17.95 -2.02
CA TYR A 157 -3.35 -18.59 -2.29
C TYR A 157 -2.55 -18.80 -0.99
N PRO A 158 -1.54 -19.70 -0.97
CA PRO A 158 -0.76 -19.94 0.25
C PRO A 158 -0.12 -18.68 0.84
N ASP A 159 0.41 -17.78 0.00
CA ASP A 159 0.98 -16.51 0.46
C ASP A 159 -0.09 -15.56 1.00
N THR A 160 -1.29 -15.60 0.44
CA THR A 160 -2.43 -14.84 0.94
C THR A 160 -2.86 -15.34 2.31
N GLN A 161 -2.88 -16.64 2.53
CA GLN A 161 -3.19 -17.22 3.84
C GLN A 161 -2.18 -16.77 4.89
N ALA A 162 -0.90 -16.74 4.55
CA ALA A 162 0.15 -16.23 5.43
C ALA A 162 -0.04 -14.75 5.73
N TYR A 163 -0.41 -13.95 4.72
CA TYR A 163 -0.70 -12.54 4.89
C TYR A 163 -1.85 -12.32 5.89
N VAL A 164 -2.95 -13.05 5.73
CA VAL A 164 -4.11 -12.95 6.64
C VAL A 164 -3.69 -13.28 8.07
N ALA A 165 -2.94 -14.36 8.25
CA ALA A 165 -2.46 -14.75 9.58
C ALA A 165 -1.58 -13.66 10.20
N SER A 166 -0.69 -13.06 9.41
CA SER A 166 0.18 -11.98 9.88
C SER A 166 -0.59 -10.73 10.29
N VAL A 167 -1.56 -10.31 9.48
CA VAL A 167 -2.39 -9.14 9.80
C VAL A 167 -3.17 -9.37 11.10
N LEU A 168 -3.78 -10.54 11.25
CA LEU A 168 -4.52 -10.86 12.47
C LEU A 168 -3.62 -10.93 13.70
N ALA A 169 -2.40 -11.46 13.56
CA ALA A 169 -1.41 -11.48 14.63
C ALA A 169 -1.00 -10.05 15.02
N HIS A 170 -0.73 -9.18 14.05
CA HIS A 170 -0.40 -7.78 14.32
C HIS A 170 -1.56 -7.04 15.01
N ARG A 171 -2.80 -7.30 14.56
CA ARG A 171 -3.98 -6.69 15.16
C ARG A 171 -4.08 -6.96 16.66
N SER A 172 -3.72 -8.15 17.09
CA SER A 172 -3.80 -8.53 18.51
C SER A 172 -2.78 -7.78 19.38
N GLY A 173 -1.79 -7.13 18.77
CA GLY A 173 -0.77 -6.35 19.46
C GLY A 173 -1.10 -4.85 19.60
N PHE A 174 -2.19 -4.42 19.01
CA PHE A 174 -2.59 -2.99 19.06
C PHE A 174 -3.76 -2.71 19.99
#